data_c05ed31c452c20a1f9f099e808608883
#
_entry.id   c05ed31c452c20a1f9f099e808608883
#
_cell.length_a   1.000
_cell.length_b   1.000
_cell.length_c   1.000
_cell.angle_alpha   90.00
_cell.angle_beta   90.00
_cell.angle_gamma   90.00
#
_symmetry.space_group_name_H-M   'P 1'
#
loop_
_entity.id
_entity.type
_entity.pdbx_description
1 polymer ?
#
loop_
_entity_poly.entity_id
_entity_poly.type
_entity_poly.pdbx_seq_one_letter_code
_entity_poly.pdbx_strand_id
1 'polypeptide(L)'
;MKHYNIQNYIRYKTDLEKTIARIKIKEHYSLYERDTLVTLFMPLVENIARKFATSQQASGCMSILDLIQEGSLNLIKAVDRVDWDTIAKSEDQEKTMKSFLSKRIKGGIRRAIDTNRGQMRLPEHVTNSIRKNFGKDKKAVAMFFNSIFLSI
;
A
#
# COMPACT_ATOMS: atom_id res chain seq x y z
N MET A 1 9.08 11.11 -13.03
CA MET A 1 9.20 9.65 -13.00
C MET A 1 9.99 9.19 -14.21
N LYS A 2 10.99 8.35 -14.04
CA LYS A 2 11.79 7.87 -15.17
C LYS A 2 10.92 6.98 -16.07
N HIS A 3 11.07 7.09 -17.39
CA HIS A 3 10.35 6.27 -18.39
C HIS A 3 10.37 4.78 -18.10
N TYR A 4 11.47 4.29 -17.58
CA TYR A 4 11.67 2.91 -17.18
C TYR A 4 10.63 2.42 -16.14
N ASN A 5 10.33 3.24 -15.14
CA ASN A 5 9.37 2.90 -14.11
C ASN A 5 7.93 2.84 -14.62
N ILE A 6 7.58 3.71 -15.59
CA ILE A 6 6.25 3.73 -16.20
C ILE A 6 6.02 2.46 -17.01
N GLN A 7 6.98 2.02 -17.82
CA GLN A 7 6.86 0.80 -18.61
C GLN A 7 6.71 -0.44 -17.74
N ASN A 8 7.48 -0.55 -16.67
CA ASN A 8 7.37 -1.66 -15.72
C ASN A 8 6.01 -1.68 -15.03
N TYR A 9 5.49 -0.53 -14.68
CA TYR A 9 4.16 -0.41 -14.08
C TYR A 9 3.05 -0.83 -15.05
N ILE A 10 3.12 -0.42 -16.31
CA ILE A 10 2.15 -0.81 -17.35
C ILE A 10 2.21 -2.33 -17.58
N ARG A 11 3.40 -2.91 -17.66
CA ARG A 11 3.57 -4.36 -17.79
C ARG A 11 2.96 -5.10 -16.61
N TYR A 12 3.26 -4.68 -15.39
CA TYR A 12 2.68 -5.24 -14.17
C TYR A 12 1.15 -5.24 -14.22
N LYS A 13 0.55 -4.11 -14.56
CA LYS A 13 -0.89 -3.96 -14.64
C LYS A 13 -1.51 -4.87 -15.69
N THR A 14 -0.92 -4.94 -16.87
CA THR A 14 -1.39 -5.82 -17.96
C THR A 14 -1.31 -7.29 -17.59
N ASP A 15 -0.22 -7.73 -16.97
CA ASP A 15 -0.04 -9.12 -16.56
C ASP A 15 -1.00 -9.48 -15.43
N LEU A 16 -1.26 -8.58 -14.51
CA LEU A 16 -2.24 -8.77 -13.44
C LEU A 16 -3.66 -8.92 -14.00
N GLU A 17 -4.06 -8.07 -14.93
CA GLU A 17 -5.38 -8.14 -15.59
C GLU A 17 -5.58 -9.48 -16.31
N LYS A 18 -4.58 -9.97 -17.04
CA LYS A 18 -4.61 -11.27 -17.69
C LYS A 18 -4.74 -12.41 -16.69
N THR A 19 -4.04 -12.33 -15.57
CA THR A 19 -4.10 -13.35 -14.53
C THR A 19 -5.48 -13.40 -13.88
N ILE A 20 -6.04 -12.25 -13.54
CA ILE A 20 -7.38 -12.14 -12.95
C ILE A 20 -8.47 -12.67 -13.91
N ALA A 21 -8.35 -12.38 -15.21
CA ALA A 21 -9.31 -12.86 -16.20
C ALA A 21 -9.40 -14.39 -16.29
N ARG A 22 -8.36 -15.12 -15.87
CA ARG A 22 -8.32 -16.59 -15.83
C ARG A 22 -8.94 -17.20 -14.57
N ILE A 23 -9.23 -16.40 -13.56
CA ILE A 23 -9.77 -16.86 -12.28
C ILE A 23 -11.26 -17.13 -12.44
N LYS A 24 -11.70 -18.32 -12.02
CA LYS A 24 -13.13 -18.68 -11.98
C LYS A 24 -13.82 -17.93 -10.85
N ILE A 25 -14.92 -17.27 -11.16
CA ILE A 25 -15.73 -16.55 -10.16
C ILE A 25 -16.47 -17.57 -9.29
N LYS A 26 -16.39 -17.39 -7.98
CA LYS A 26 -17.09 -18.19 -6.97
C LYS A 26 -18.06 -17.29 -6.18
N GLU A 27 -19.10 -17.89 -5.63
CA GLU A 27 -20.17 -17.18 -4.92
C GLU A 27 -19.70 -16.49 -3.63
N HIS A 28 -18.76 -17.13 -2.91
CA HIS A 28 -18.25 -16.62 -1.64
C HIS A 28 -16.73 -16.54 -1.64
N TYR A 29 -16.18 -15.50 -1.01
CA TYR A 29 -14.74 -15.32 -0.90
C TYR A 29 -14.04 -16.44 -0.11
N SER A 30 -14.72 -17.06 0.83
CA SER A 30 -14.20 -18.20 1.60
C SER A 30 -13.92 -19.45 0.75
N LEU A 31 -14.49 -19.53 -0.46
CA LEU A 31 -14.29 -20.65 -1.36
C LEU A 31 -13.01 -20.53 -2.20
N TYR A 32 -12.39 -19.36 -2.24
CA TYR A 32 -11.14 -19.14 -2.96
C TYR A 32 -9.95 -19.66 -2.14
N GLU A 33 -8.95 -20.16 -2.85
CA GLU A 33 -7.65 -20.43 -2.26
C GLU A 33 -6.98 -19.11 -1.85
N ARG A 34 -6.10 -19.16 -0.87
CA ARG A 34 -5.37 -18.00 -0.33
C ARG A 34 -4.70 -17.18 -1.44
N ASP A 35 -3.94 -17.85 -2.30
CA ASP A 35 -3.18 -17.17 -3.36
C ASP A 35 -4.09 -16.55 -4.42
N THR A 36 -5.18 -17.23 -4.77
CA THR A 36 -6.20 -16.71 -5.67
C THR A 36 -6.89 -15.47 -5.07
N LEU A 37 -7.22 -15.52 -3.79
CA LEU A 37 -7.84 -14.41 -3.09
C LEU A 37 -6.92 -13.18 -3.04
N VAL A 38 -5.64 -13.38 -2.76
CA VAL A 38 -4.62 -12.33 -2.82
C VAL A 38 -4.59 -11.70 -4.22
N THR A 39 -4.55 -12.52 -5.25
CA THR A 39 -4.50 -12.04 -6.65
C THR A 39 -5.74 -11.22 -7.01
N LEU A 40 -6.92 -11.63 -6.56
CA LEU A 40 -8.18 -10.90 -6.79
C LEU A 40 -8.19 -9.49 -6.18
N PHE A 41 -7.50 -9.29 -5.06
CA PHE A 41 -7.44 -8.00 -4.38
C PHE A 41 -6.18 -7.19 -4.69
N MET A 42 -5.30 -7.66 -5.58
CA MET A 42 -4.15 -6.88 -6.05
C MET A 42 -4.54 -5.54 -6.71
N PRO A 43 -5.63 -5.44 -7.51
CA PRO A 43 -6.10 -4.15 -8.02
C PRO A 43 -6.45 -3.13 -6.93
N LEU A 44 -6.94 -3.59 -5.78
CA LEU A 44 -7.20 -2.73 -4.63
C LEU A 44 -5.89 -2.13 -4.08
N VAL A 45 -4.84 -2.93 -4.00
CA VAL A 45 -3.49 -2.46 -3.61
C VAL A 45 -2.99 -1.40 -4.57
N GLU A 46 -3.11 -1.64 -5.87
CA GLU A 46 -2.70 -0.68 -6.91
C GLU A 46 -3.45 0.65 -6.78
N ASN A 47 -4.76 0.62 -6.61
CA ASN A 47 -5.57 1.82 -6.44
C ASN A 47 -5.18 2.62 -5.20
N ILE A 48 -4.88 1.96 -4.10
CA ILE A 48 -4.43 2.61 -2.86
C ILE A 48 -3.02 3.18 -3.04
N ALA A 49 -2.11 2.41 -3.63
CA ALA A 49 -0.74 2.84 -3.88
C ALA A 49 -0.67 4.08 -4.78
N ARG A 50 -1.52 4.17 -5.80
CA ARG A 50 -1.62 5.34 -6.68
C ARG A 50 -1.95 6.62 -5.92
N LYS A 51 -2.80 6.54 -4.91
CA LYS A 51 -3.15 7.71 -4.09
C LYS A 51 -1.96 8.23 -3.28
N PHE A 52 -1.05 7.35 -2.88
CA PHE A 52 0.18 7.74 -2.18
C PHE A 52 1.30 8.16 -3.12
N ALA A 53 1.28 7.74 -4.38
CA ALA A 53 2.31 8.01 -5.38
C ALA A 53 2.10 9.32 -6.16
N THR A 54 1.21 10.19 -5.70
CA THR A 54 0.81 11.42 -6.42
C THR A 54 1.93 12.45 -6.54
N SER A 55 2.87 12.47 -5.61
CA SER A 55 4.00 13.40 -5.64
C SER A 55 5.22 12.81 -4.97
N GLN A 56 6.40 13.30 -5.37
CA GLN A 56 7.65 12.93 -4.72
C GLN A 56 7.68 13.35 -3.24
N GLN A 57 7.00 14.43 -2.89
CA GLN A 57 6.86 14.86 -1.49
C GLN A 57 6.07 13.85 -0.65
N ALA A 58 5.08 13.20 -1.24
CA ALA A 58 4.26 12.21 -0.54
C ALA A 58 5.00 10.89 -0.31
N SER A 59 5.69 10.37 -1.32
CA SER A 59 6.34 9.05 -1.31
C SER A 59 7.87 9.09 -1.20
N GLY A 60 8.48 10.28 -1.33
CA GLY A 60 9.94 10.43 -1.30
C GLY A 60 10.62 9.72 -2.47
N CYS A 61 11.61 8.89 -2.16
CA CYS A 61 12.32 8.09 -3.17
C CYS A 61 11.62 6.78 -3.54
N MET A 62 10.50 6.44 -2.91
CA MET A 62 9.72 5.26 -3.26
C MET A 62 8.95 5.44 -4.56
N SER A 63 9.09 4.48 -5.48
CA SER A 63 8.30 4.42 -6.71
C SER A 63 6.93 3.81 -6.46
N ILE A 64 6.02 3.92 -7.45
CA ILE A 64 4.71 3.26 -7.35
C ILE A 64 4.84 1.73 -7.22
N LEU A 65 5.81 1.11 -7.86
CA LEU A 65 6.06 -0.33 -7.73
C LEU A 65 6.53 -0.70 -6.32
N ASP A 66 7.33 0.13 -5.68
CA ASP A 66 7.73 -0.07 -4.29
C ASP A 66 6.52 -0.01 -3.35
N LEU A 67 5.62 0.94 -3.56
CA LEU A 67 4.39 1.07 -2.79
C LEU A 67 3.44 -0.11 -3.03
N ILE A 68 3.34 -0.59 -4.26
CA ILE A 68 2.55 -1.78 -4.60
C ILE A 68 3.12 -3.02 -3.92
N GLN A 69 4.43 -3.19 -3.90
CA GLN A 69 5.08 -4.33 -3.23
C GLN A 69 4.82 -4.31 -1.72
N GLU A 70 4.96 -3.16 -1.07
CA GLU A 70 4.66 -3.01 0.36
C GLU A 70 3.17 -3.23 0.66
N GLY A 71 2.30 -2.70 -0.17
CA GLY A 71 0.86 -2.92 -0.06
C GLY A 71 0.49 -4.39 -0.26
N SER A 72 1.12 -5.08 -1.20
CA SER A 72 0.89 -6.50 -1.46
C SER A 72 1.32 -7.38 -0.27
N LEU A 73 2.44 -7.06 0.35
CA LEU A 73 2.88 -7.75 1.56
C LEU A 73 1.86 -7.62 2.70
N ASN A 74 1.32 -6.41 2.88
CA ASN A 74 0.29 -6.17 3.88
C ASN A 74 -1.06 -6.81 3.52
N LEU A 75 -1.39 -6.90 2.23
CA LEU A 75 -2.55 -7.64 1.74
C LEU A 75 -2.46 -9.12 2.10
N ILE A 76 -1.31 -9.75 1.86
CA ILE A 76 -1.08 -11.16 2.19
C ILE A 76 -1.29 -11.40 3.70
N LYS A 77 -0.69 -10.56 4.53
CA LYS A 77 -0.85 -10.62 5.99
C LYS A 77 -2.30 -10.40 6.43
N ALA A 78 -3.02 -9.53 5.74
CA ALA A 78 -4.42 -9.25 6.03
C ALA A 78 -5.33 -10.41 5.64
N VAL A 79 -5.10 -11.04 4.51
CA VAL A 79 -5.85 -12.23 4.05
C VAL A 79 -5.70 -13.38 5.06
N ASP A 80 -4.52 -13.57 5.63
CA ASP A 80 -4.28 -14.60 6.65
C ASP A 80 -5.03 -14.34 7.97
N ARG A 81 -5.51 -13.11 8.19
CA ARG A 81 -6.20 -12.68 9.42
C ARG A 81 -7.67 -12.34 9.21
N VAL A 82 -8.25 -12.74 8.09
CA VAL A 82 -9.66 -12.48 7.80
C VAL A 82 -10.55 -13.27 8.76
N ASP A 83 -11.49 -12.58 9.39
CA ASP A 83 -12.58 -13.19 10.14
C ASP A 83 -13.73 -13.53 9.19
N TRP A 84 -13.78 -14.77 8.76
CA TRP A 84 -14.78 -15.24 7.82
C TRP A 84 -16.21 -15.23 8.38
N ASP A 85 -16.34 -15.37 9.71
CA ASP A 85 -17.66 -15.31 10.35
C ASP A 85 -18.27 -13.90 10.23
N THR A 86 -17.47 -12.88 10.45
CA THR A 86 -17.91 -11.49 10.29
C THR A 86 -18.29 -11.19 8.84
N ILE A 87 -17.51 -11.70 7.88
CA ILE A 87 -17.79 -11.50 6.45
C ILE A 87 -19.05 -12.23 6.03
N ALA A 88 -19.25 -13.46 6.50
CA ALA A 88 -20.45 -14.25 6.20
C ALA A 88 -21.75 -13.61 6.73
N LYS A 89 -21.67 -12.90 7.86
CA LYS A 89 -22.80 -12.19 8.48
C LYS A 89 -23.10 -10.82 7.81
N SER A 90 -22.19 -10.31 6.99
CA SER A 90 -22.40 -9.01 6.34
C SER A 90 -23.36 -9.12 5.16
N GLU A 91 -24.16 -8.08 4.95
CA GLU A 91 -25.07 -7.99 3.81
C GLU A 91 -24.32 -7.90 2.48
N ASP A 92 -23.19 -7.20 2.47
CA ASP A 92 -22.32 -7.03 1.31
C ASP A 92 -20.91 -7.51 1.65
N GLN A 93 -20.61 -8.74 1.27
CA GLN A 93 -19.31 -9.37 1.54
C GLN A 93 -18.17 -8.64 0.83
N GLU A 94 -18.37 -8.19 -0.39
CA GLU A 94 -17.34 -7.48 -1.15
C GLU A 94 -16.95 -6.16 -0.48
N LYS A 95 -17.93 -5.37 -0.10
CA LYS A 95 -17.71 -4.09 0.59
C LYS A 95 -17.02 -4.27 1.92
N THR A 96 -17.44 -5.25 2.71
CA THR A 96 -16.84 -5.56 4.01
C THR A 96 -15.41 -6.03 3.86
N MET A 97 -15.15 -6.91 2.90
CA MET A 97 -13.80 -7.41 2.60
C MET A 97 -12.87 -6.28 2.14
N LYS A 98 -13.32 -5.46 1.18
CA LYS A 98 -12.56 -4.30 0.70
C LYS A 98 -12.26 -3.30 1.83
N SER A 99 -13.21 -3.03 2.70
CA SER A 99 -13.02 -2.13 3.84
C SER A 99 -11.98 -2.66 4.82
N PHE A 100 -12.06 -3.92 5.17
CA PHE A 100 -11.09 -4.59 6.04
C PHE A 100 -9.66 -4.56 5.47
N LEU A 101 -9.52 -4.98 4.21
CA LEU A 101 -8.23 -5.03 3.53
C LEU A 101 -7.64 -3.64 3.30
N SER A 102 -8.46 -2.66 2.91
CA SER A 102 -8.01 -1.29 2.66
C SER A 102 -7.35 -0.64 3.87
N LYS A 103 -7.92 -0.83 5.05
CA LYS A 103 -7.34 -0.28 6.29
C LYS A 103 -5.93 -0.82 6.53
N ARG A 104 -5.73 -2.11 6.35
CA ARG A 104 -4.43 -2.77 6.57
C ARG A 104 -3.42 -2.41 5.50
N ILE A 105 -3.84 -2.35 4.24
CA ILE A 105 -3.00 -1.95 3.11
C ILE A 105 -2.54 -0.49 3.29
N LYS A 106 -3.46 0.42 3.58
CA LYS A 106 -3.14 1.83 3.83
C LYS A 106 -2.15 2.01 4.98
N GLY A 107 -2.40 1.33 6.09
CA GLY A 107 -1.51 1.36 7.25
C GLY A 107 -0.11 0.86 6.92
N GLY A 108 0.00 -0.23 6.19
CA GLY A 108 1.28 -0.80 5.75
C GLY A 108 2.04 0.11 4.79
N ILE A 109 1.37 0.66 3.79
CA ILE A 109 1.98 1.60 2.82
C ILE A 109 2.46 2.86 3.55
N ARG A 110 1.63 3.43 4.43
CA ARG A 110 2.00 4.62 5.20
C ARG A 110 3.24 4.38 6.06
N ARG A 111 3.30 3.25 6.74
CA ARG A 111 4.44 2.87 7.56
C ARG A 111 5.70 2.65 6.72
N ALA A 112 5.58 2.04 5.56
CA ALA A 112 6.67 1.85 4.61
C ALA A 112 7.20 3.20 4.08
N ILE A 113 6.31 4.14 3.76
CA ILE A 113 6.69 5.50 3.35
C ILE A 113 7.45 6.19 4.47
N ASP A 114 6.96 6.15 5.70
CA ASP A 114 7.61 6.79 6.84
C ASP A 114 9.01 6.25 7.10
N THR A 115 9.21 4.95 6.87
CA THR A 115 10.50 4.28 7.04
C THR A 115 11.47 4.54 5.89
N ASN A 116 11.00 4.51 4.64
CA ASN A 116 11.84 4.45 3.44
C ASN A 116 11.74 5.70 2.54
N ARG A 117 11.01 6.72 2.96
CA ARG A 117 10.78 7.94 2.17
C ARG A 117 12.07 8.65 1.80
N GLY A 118 12.98 8.76 2.74
CA GLY A 118 14.23 9.47 2.59
C GLY A 118 15.40 8.55 2.28
N GLN A 119 16.50 9.15 1.85
CA GLN A 119 17.78 8.47 1.70
C GLN A 119 18.36 8.07 3.07
N MET A 120 18.03 8.82 4.13
CA MET A 120 18.31 8.47 5.51
C MET A 120 17.02 8.10 6.23
N ARG A 121 17.05 6.98 6.93
CA ARG A 121 15.91 6.52 7.72
C ARG A 121 15.75 7.36 8.98
N LEU A 122 14.57 7.94 9.17
CA LEU A 122 14.18 8.55 10.45
C LEU A 122 13.43 7.53 11.31
N PRO A 123 13.62 7.55 12.63
CA PRO A 123 12.80 6.76 13.55
C PRO A 123 11.31 7.13 13.42
N GLU A 124 10.44 6.12 13.53
CA GLU A 124 8.98 6.29 13.40
C GLU A 124 8.44 7.32 14.41
N HIS A 125 8.99 7.36 15.62
CA HIS A 125 8.56 8.30 16.64
C HIS A 125 8.80 9.77 16.24
N VAL A 126 9.86 10.08 15.48
CA VAL A 126 10.14 11.43 14.97
C VAL A 126 9.07 11.85 13.95
N THR A 127 8.74 10.99 13.01
CA THR A 127 7.70 11.24 12.01
C THR A 127 6.33 11.41 12.67
N ASN A 128 6.00 10.58 13.64
CA ASN A 128 4.76 10.68 14.40
C ASN A 128 4.70 11.95 15.24
N SER A 129 5.82 12.37 15.83
CA SER A 129 5.91 13.62 16.55
C SER A 129 5.66 14.84 15.65
N ILE A 130 6.20 14.84 14.43
CA ILE A 130 5.94 15.89 13.43
C ILE A 130 4.44 15.96 13.11
N ARG A 131 3.79 14.82 12.89
CA ARG A 131 2.35 14.79 12.62
C ARG A 131 1.51 15.30 13.78
N LYS A 132 1.80 14.88 15.01
CA LYS A 132 1.08 15.31 16.21
C LYS A 132 1.19 16.81 16.44
N ASN A 133 2.35 17.38 16.20
CA ASN A 133 2.63 18.81 16.40
C ASN A 133 2.31 19.66 15.17
N PHE A 134 1.74 19.08 14.12
CA PHE A 134 1.41 19.79 12.87
C PHE A 134 2.58 20.58 12.26
N GLY A 135 3.79 20.04 12.37
CA GLY A 135 4.99 20.68 11.85
C GLY A 135 5.47 21.92 12.63
N LYS A 136 5.02 22.11 13.85
CA LYS A 136 5.45 23.25 14.70
C LYS A 136 6.88 23.11 15.25
N ASP A 137 7.37 21.89 15.40
CA ASP A 137 8.75 21.63 15.80
C ASP A 137 9.71 21.79 14.63
N LYS A 138 10.37 22.95 14.56
CA LYS A 138 11.30 23.29 13.46
C LYS A 138 12.48 22.33 13.35
N LYS A 139 13.01 21.80 14.47
CA LYS A 139 14.13 20.84 14.43
C LYS A 139 13.70 19.51 13.81
N ALA A 140 12.57 18.97 14.22
CA ALA A 140 12.04 17.72 13.68
C ALA A 140 11.69 17.86 12.20
N VAL A 141 11.10 18.99 11.78
CA VAL A 141 10.80 19.27 10.37
C VAL A 141 12.09 19.39 9.55
N ALA A 142 13.11 20.05 10.07
CA ALA A 142 14.42 20.17 9.40
C ALA A 142 15.08 18.79 9.23
N MET A 143 15.06 17.92 10.24
CA MET A 143 15.54 16.55 10.13
C MET A 143 14.79 15.76 9.07
N PHE A 144 13.48 15.91 9.01
CA PHE A 144 12.63 15.26 8.01
C PHE A 144 13.03 15.67 6.59
N PHE A 145 13.14 16.96 6.31
CA PHE A 145 13.53 17.43 4.98
C PHE A 145 14.96 17.05 4.62
N ASN A 146 15.90 17.10 5.55
CA ASN A 146 17.27 16.68 5.32
C ASN A 146 17.38 15.17 5.04
N SER A 147 16.50 14.37 5.62
CA SER A 147 16.47 12.91 5.35
C SER A 147 15.97 12.58 3.95
N ILE A 148 15.02 13.37 3.42
CA ILE A 148 14.47 13.17 2.08
C ILE A 148 15.46 13.61 1.01
N PHE A 149 16.06 14.77 1.18
CA PHE A 149 16.98 15.40 0.24
C PHE A 149 18.38 15.51 0.86
N LEU A 150 19.16 14.43 0.76
CA LEU A 150 20.58 14.52 1.05
C LEU A 150 21.24 15.44 0.03
N SER A 151 21.67 16.60 0.49
CA SER A 151 22.54 17.49 -0.25
C SER A 151 23.93 16.88 -0.35
N ILE A 152 24.37 16.70 -1.55
CA ILE A 152 25.74 16.22 -1.84
C ILE A 152 26.68 17.41 -1.78
#